data_2fb9b765aa876e206cd49a311a163a95
#
_entry.id   2fb9b765aa876e206cd49a311a163a95
#
_cell.length_a   1.000
_cell.length_b   1.000
_cell.length_c   1.000
_cell.angle_alpha   90.00
_cell.angle_beta   90.00
_cell.angle_gamma   90.00
#
_symmetry.space_group_name_H-M   'P 1'
#
loop_
_entity.id
_entity.type
_entity.pdbx_description
1 polymer ?
#
loop_
_entity_poly.entity_id
_entity_poly.type
_entity_poly.pdbx_seq_one_letter_code
_entity_poly.pdbx_strand_id
1 'polypeptide(L)'
;PGLTIVMLCVLPFVWALPLGSVASELGSVRPQEGGYYKWVQEALGEFWGFQAGWWRTISIYIDNVSYVILAGGYAASQWDLSKPAEFVIKAAMIIIFVLINIKGIRDVGIISTILSILVMVAFAMVAVCGFLNWGGNAETADTISFQMTAYEATGVKDWFLLIAGGISVIMWMYSGYESMSTIAGEIEDPQVIPKGTLITIPLIMATYILPTVAGLGSMGRWTEWGPDGSGVGYGDVVATFWGAGFGTFFILIAIIAQCSIFNTYIASGSRGFFSLADDNLAPPVMVKCDKKNGVPYVSVLSIGIFSLVLCMCPFGLIIILDTTMLAASYIMIYISAIILRKRIPKEEYKFRVPGGDGFFKLICIVPIFVALFALMINGADYF
;
A
#
# COMPACT_ATOMS: atom_id res chain seq x y z
N PRO A 1 -15.12 -15.05 0.66
CA PRO A 1 -14.86 -14.66 -0.74
C PRO A 1 -15.81 -13.57 -1.22
N GLY A 2 -17.13 -13.71 -1.11
CA GLY A 2 -18.09 -12.69 -1.56
C GLY A 2 -17.90 -11.35 -0.87
N LEU A 3 -17.70 -11.34 0.45
CA LEU A 3 -17.42 -10.13 1.22
C LEU A 3 -16.13 -9.44 0.72
N THR A 4 -15.07 -10.18 0.47
CA THR A 4 -13.80 -9.63 -0.05
C THR A 4 -14.01 -8.94 -1.40
N ILE A 5 -14.76 -9.56 -2.32
CA ILE A 5 -15.07 -8.99 -3.63
C ILE A 5 -15.89 -7.70 -3.48
N VAL A 6 -16.93 -7.72 -2.65
CA VAL A 6 -17.76 -6.53 -2.37
C VAL A 6 -16.89 -5.40 -1.82
N MET A 7 -16.02 -5.70 -0.86
CA MET A 7 -15.15 -4.70 -0.25
C MET A 7 -14.11 -4.17 -1.24
N LEU A 8 -13.51 -5.02 -2.09
CA LEU A 8 -12.60 -4.60 -3.16
C LEU A 8 -13.28 -3.68 -4.17
N CYS A 9 -14.58 -3.86 -4.43
CA CYS A 9 -15.35 -3.01 -5.32
C CYS A 9 -15.78 -1.69 -4.67
N VAL A 10 -16.14 -1.69 -3.39
CA VAL A 10 -16.74 -0.53 -2.70
C VAL A 10 -15.71 0.41 -2.11
N LEU A 11 -14.67 -0.14 -1.43
CA LEU A 11 -13.69 0.66 -0.72
C LEU A 11 -12.89 1.63 -1.61
N PRO A 12 -12.56 1.36 -2.88
CA PRO A 12 -11.93 2.35 -3.73
C PRO A 12 -12.71 3.66 -3.85
N PHE A 13 -14.04 3.61 -3.86
CA PHE A 13 -14.87 4.81 -3.96
C PHE A 13 -14.95 5.62 -2.67
N VAL A 14 -14.80 4.96 -1.52
CA VAL A 14 -14.88 5.63 -0.21
C VAL A 14 -13.49 5.88 0.41
N TRP A 15 -12.43 5.33 -0.15
CA TRP A 15 -11.06 5.44 0.35
C TRP A 15 -10.07 5.96 -0.71
N ALA A 16 -9.83 5.21 -1.79
CA ALA A 16 -8.81 5.55 -2.80
C ALA A 16 -9.15 6.80 -3.60
N LEU A 17 -10.39 6.89 -4.11
CA LEU A 17 -10.84 8.03 -4.91
C LEU A 17 -10.84 9.35 -4.11
N PRO A 18 -11.33 9.39 -2.86
CA PRO A 18 -11.18 10.55 -1.99
C PRO A 18 -9.74 10.95 -1.76
N LEU A 19 -8.87 10.00 -1.42
CA LEU A 19 -7.45 10.26 -1.17
C LEU A 19 -6.75 10.81 -2.40
N GLY A 20 -6.90 10.15 -3.54
CA GLY A 20 -6.34 10.61 -4.81
C GLY A 20 -6.87 11.98 -5.25
N SER A 21 -8.16 12.27 -4.97
CA SER A 21 -8.77 13.57 -5.24
C SER A 21 -8.17 14.68 -4.38
N VAL A 22 -8.01 14.44 -3.08
CA VAL A 22 -7.39 15.40 -2.16
C VAL A 22 -5.92 15.63 -2.50
N ALA A 23 -5.16 14.55 -2.75
CA ALA A 23 -3.76 14.64 -3.14
C ALA A 23 -3.58 15.41 -4.45
N SER A 24 -4.47 15.20 -5.43
CA SER A 24 -4.47 15.93 -6.70
C SER A 24 -4.78 17.42 -6.52
N GLU A 25 -5.78 17.75 -5.72
CA GLU A 25 -6.16 19.15 -5.49
C GLU A 25 -5.08 19.91 -4.71
N LEU A 26 -4.65 19.38 -3.56
CA LEU A 26 -3.65 20.04 -2.72
C LEU A 26 -2.25 20.00 -3.34
N GLY A 27 -1.87 18.89 -3.97
CA GLY A 27 -0.59 18.78 -4.68
C GLY A 27 -0.47 19.75 -5.86
N SER A 28 -1.59 20.12 -6.51
CA SER A 28 -1.60 21.08 -7.60
C SER A 28 -1.47 22.54 -7.14
N VAL A 29 -1.93 22.87 -5.92
CA VAL A 29 -1.94 24.24 -5.38
C VAL A 29 -0.81 24.49 -4.39
N ARG A 30 -0.32 23.47 -3.73
CA ARG A 30 0.82 23.53 -2.78
C ARG A 30 1.84 22.41 -3.12
N PRO A 31 2.54 22.52 -4.28
CA PRO A 31 3.56 21.57 -4.70
C PRO A 31 4.86 21.80 -3.92
N GLN A 32 4.91 21.35 -2.67
CA GLN A 32 6.06 21.51 -1.77
C GLN A 32 6.65 20.15 -1.43
N GLU A 33 7.97 20.07 -1.24
CA GLU A 33 8.61 18.89 -0.67
C GLU A 33 8.02 18.59 0.71
N GLY A 34 7.79 17.30 0.99
CA GLY A 34 7.09 16.86 2.19
C GLY A 34 5.55 16.86 2.08
N GLY A 35 4.97 17.45 1.02
CA GLY A 35 3.57 17.36 0.61
C GLY A 35 2.56 17.37 1.75
N TYR A 36 2.04 16.19 2.09
CA TYR A 36 0.91 16.01 3.01
C TYR A 36 1.11 16.63 4.41
N TYR A 37 2.32 16.53 5.02
CA TYR A 37 2.50 17.10 6.35
C TYR A 37 2.59 18.64 6.33
N LYS A 38 3.09 19.22 5.25
CA LYS A 38 3.09 20.67 5.04
C LYS A 38 1.68 21.21 4.90
N TRP A 39 0.77 20.48 4.24
CA TRP A 39 -0.65 20.85 4.18
C TRP A 39 -1.29 20.84 5.57
N VAL A 40 -0.97 19.84 6.39
CA VAL A 40 -1.46 19.77 7.76
C VAL A 40 -0.88 20.92 8.61
N GLN A 41 0.41 21.22 8.45
CA GLN A 41 1.07 22.34 9.13
C GLN A 41 0.46 23.68 8.76
N GLU A 42 0.19 23.93 7.46
CA GLU A 42 -0.46 25.16 6.98
C GLU A 42 -1.90 25.31 7.51
N ALA A 43 -2.64 24.20 7.61
CA ALA A 43 -4.03 24.19 8.04
C ALA A 43 -4.22 24.25 9.56
N LEU A 44 -3.46 23.45 10.31
CA LEU A 44 -3.67 23.13 11.72
C LEU A 44 -2.52 23.56 12.64
N GLY A 45 -1.40 24.02 12.07
CA GLY A 45 -0.21 24.44 12.80
C GLY A 45 0.85 23.36 12.98
N GLU A 46 2.00 23.76 13.55
CA GLU A 46 3.22 22.94 13.62
C GLU A 46 3.02 21.60 14.34
N PHE A 47 2.33 21.60 15.47
CA PHE A 47 2.10 20.39 16.26
C PHE A 47 1.39 19.29 15.43
N TRP A 48 0.30 19.63 14.77
CA TRP A 48 -0.45 18.66 13.97
C TRP A 48 0.27 18.29 12.68
N GLY A 49 1.02 19.24 12.09
CA GLY A 49 1.91 18.96 10.97
C GLY A 49 2.96 17.91 11.35
N PHE A 50 3.62 18.11 12.51
CA PHE A 50 4.56 17.13 13.05
C PHE A 50 3.91 15.75 13.27
N GLN A 51 2.75 15.71 13.93
CA GLN A 51 2.07 14.43 14.20
C GLN A 51 1.73 13.69 12.91
N ALA A 52 1.16 14.37 11.92
CA ALA A 52 0.84 13.75 10.63
C ALA A 52 2.09 13.25 9.90
N GLY A 53 3.17 14.03 9.89
CA GLY A 53 4.46 13.63 9.32
C GLY A 53 5.08 12.45 10.03
N TRP A 54 5.06 12.45 11.36
CA TRP A 54 5.57 11.37 12.19
C TRP A 54 4.79 10.07 11.97
N TRP A 55 3.45 10.10 12.09
CA TRP A 55 2.62 8.91 11.87
C TRP A 55 2.82 8.34 10.48
N ARG A 56 2.88 9.19 9.45
CA ARG A 56 3.09 8.71 8.08
C ARG A 56 4.49 8.14 7.87
N THR A 57 5.52 8.74 8.45
CA THR A 57 6.89 8.22 8.35
C THR A 57 7.00 6.85 9.03
N ILE A 58 6.44 6.70 10.23
CA ILE A 58 6.41 5.41 10.92
C ILE A 58 5.58 4.38 10.15
N SER A 59 4.42 4.78 9.59
CA SER A 59 3.63 3.93 8.69
C SER A 59 4.49 3.39 7.53
N ILE A 60 5.24 4.25 6.81
CA ILE A 60 6.12 3.81 5.72
C ILE A 60 7.20 2.82 6.21
N TYR A 61 7.74 3.01 7.41
CA TYR A 61 8.72 2.08 7.99
C TYR A 61 8.10 0.71 8.27
N ILE A 62 6.87 0.69 8.79
CA ILE A 62 6.13 -0.54 9.08
C ILE A 62 5.70 -1.21 7.76
N ASP A 63 5.08 -0.46 6.85
CA ASP A 63 4.63 -0.93 5.55
C ASP A 63 5.77 -1.57 4.75
N ASN A 64 6.95 -0.96 4.77
CA ASN A 64 8.13 -1.49 4.09
C ASN A 64 8.47 -2.94 4.50
N VAL A 65 8.20 -3.32 5.76
CA VAL A 65 8.42 -4.68 6.27
C VAL A 65 7.49 -5.70 5.60
N SER A 66 6.26 -5.29 5.25
CA SER A 66 5.27 -6.17 4.63
C SER A 66 5.77 -6.79 3.33
N TYR A 67 6.49 -6.03 2.51
CA TYR A 67 7.05 -6.49 1.24
C TYR A 67 8.16 -7.52 1.42
N VAL A 68 8.96 -7.39 2.49
CA VAL A 68 9.97 -8.39 2.87
C VAL A 68 9.31 -9.67 3.33
N ILE A 69 8.25 -9.56 4.14
CA ILE A 69 7.49 -10.72 4.64
C ILE A 69 6.87 -11.48 3.47
N LEU A 70 6.22 -10.76 2.54
CA LEU A 70 5.61 -11.37 1.35
C LEU A 70 6.65 -12.04 0.44
N ALA A 71 7.76 -11.36 0.12
CA ALA A 71 8.82 -11.93 -0.71
C ALA A 71 9.40 -13.22 -0.09
N GLY A 72 9.70 -13.19 1.22
CA GLY A 72 10.20 -14.34 1.96
C GLY A 72 9.17 -15.45 2.08
N GLY A 73 7.90 -15.13 2.30
CA GLY A 73 6.78 -16.07 2.35
C GLY A 73 6.57 -16.80 1.02
N TYR A 74 6.56 -16.05 -0.10
CA TYR A 74 6.49 -16.66 -1.44
C TYR A 74 7.66 -17.60 -1.73
N ALA A 75 8.89 -17.19 -1.36
CA ALA A 75 10.06 -18.05 -1.50
C ALA A 75 9.95 -19.30 -0.62
N ALA A 76 9.53 -19.14 0.63
CA ALA A 76 9.40 -20.25 1.58
C ALA A 76 8.33 -21.26 1.12
N SER A 77 7.19 -20.78 0.64
CA SER A 77 6.11 -21.62 0.11
C SER A 77 6.54 -22.36 -1.17
N GLN A 78 7.20 -21.66 -2.11
CA GLN A 78 7.58 -22.24 -3.40
C GLN A 78 8.66 -23.34 -3.28
N TRP A 79 9.60 -23.19 -2.33
CA TRP A 79 10.74 -24.10 -2.19
C TRP A 79 10.77 -24.85 -0.87
N ASP A 80 9.66 -24.90 -0.14
CA ASP A 80 9.50 -25.60 1.15
C ASP A 80 10.64 -25.29 2.13
N LEU A 81 10.89 -23.99 2.34
CA LEU A 81 12.01 -23.52 3.14
C LEU A 81 11.70 -23.56 4.65
N SER A 82 12.71 -23.93 5.44
CA SER A 82 12.62 -23.82 6.90
C SER A 82 12.59 -22.36 7.36
N LYS A 83 12.02 -22.09 8.53
CA LYS A 83 11.96 -20.73 9.11
C LYS A 83 13.33 -20.03 9.20
N PRO A 84 14.44 -20.70 9.58
CA PRO A 84 15.78 -20.07 9.51
C PRO A 84 16.19 -19.69 8.09
N ALA A 85 15.90 -20.52 7.09
CA ALA A 85 16.23 -20.24 5.69
C ALA A 85 15.40 -19.06 5.15
N GLU A 86 14.12 -19.01 5.48
CA GLU A 86 13.24 -17.87 5.18
C GLU A 86 13.80 -16.56 5.77
N PHE A 87 14.24 -16.58 7.05
CA PHE A 87 14.87 -15.42 7.68
C PHE A 87 16.13 -14.96 6.96
N VAL A 88 17.01 -15.91 6.56
CA VAL A 88 18.25 -15.58 5.83
C VAL A 88 17.92 -14.88 4.50
N ILE A 89 16.89 -15.33 3.76
CA ILE A 89 16.45 -14.70 2.51
C ILE A 89 15.95 -13.27 2.79
N LYS A 90 15.10 -13.09 3.79
CA LYS A 90 14.58 -11.78 4.20
C LYS A 90 15.72 -10.83 4.59
N ALA A 91 16.64 -11.30 5.43
CA ALA A 91 17.79 -10.51 5.86
C ALA A 91 18.72 -10.15 4.69
N ALA A 92 19.00 -11.09 3.79
CA ALA A 92 19.80 -10.84 2.60
C ALA A 92 19.14 -9.78 1.70
N MET A 93 17.83 -9.89 1.47
CA MET A 93 17.05 -8.90 0.73
C MET A 93 17.20 -7.51 1.37
N ILE A 94 16.98 -7.38 2.68
CA ILE A 94 17.09 -6.09 3.39
C ILE A 94 18.51 -5.50 3.23
N ILE A 95 19.55 -6.29 3.49
CA ILE A 95 20.93 -5.83 3.42
C ILE A 95 21.29 -5.38 2.00
N ILE A 96 20.93 -6.16 0.98
CA ILE A 96 21.23 -5.83 -0.42
C ILE A 96 20.59 -4.49 -0.80
N PHE A 97 19.29 -4.31 -0.53
CA PHE A 97 18.60 -3.08 -0.93
C PHE A 97 18.99 -1.85 -0.09
N VAL A 98 19.33 -2.02 1.17
CA VAL A 98 19.94 -0.94 2.00
C VAL A 98 21.27 -0.50 1.38
N LEU A 99 22.14 -1.43 1.01
CA LEU A 99 23.43 -1.10 0.40
C LEU A 99 23.26 -0.45 -0.99
N ILE A 100 22.29 -0.91 -1.79
CA ILE A 100 21.95 -0.30 -3.08
C ILE A 100 21.50 1.16 -2.88
N ASN A 101 20.61 1.41 -1.91
CA ASN A 101 20.11 2.76 -1.62
C ASN A 101 21.21 3.69 -1.11
N ILE A 102 22.10 3.21 -0.24
CA ILE A 102 23.26 4.01 0.25
C ILE A 102 24.17 4.40 -0.91
N LYS A 103 24.37 3.52 -1.91
CA LYS A 103 25.18 3.82 -3.09
C LYS A 103 24.54 4.81 -4.06
N GLY A 104 23.23 5.07 -3.93
CA GLY A 104 22.50 6.07 -4.73
C GLY A 104 22.42 5.70 -6.21
N ILE A 105 21.62 4.69 -6.56
CA ILE A 105 21.42 4.31 -7.97
C ILE A 105 20.42 5.28 -8.61
N ARG A 106 20.86 5.96 -9.71
CA ARG A 106 20.06 6.96 -10.44
C ARG A 106 18.90 6.38 -11.28
N ASP A 107 18.93 5.08 -11.64
CA ASP A 107 18.02 4.51 -12.65
C ASP A 107 16.76 3.82 -12.04
N VAL A 108 16.39 4.20 -10.82
CA VAL A 108 15.24 3.58 -10.11
C VAL A 108 13.93 3.74 -10.90
N GLY A 109 13.72 4.87 -11.59
CA GLY A 109 12.46 5.15 -12.30
C GLY A 109 12.20 4.21 -13.49
N ILE A 110 13.20 3.95 -14.32
CA ILE A 110 13.07 3.05 -15.48
C ILE A 110 12.83 1.61 -15.02
N ILE A 111 13.61 1.16 -14.04
CA ILE A 111 13.47 -0.19 -13.47
C ILE A 111 12.08 -0.38 -12.86
N SER A 112 11.60 0.59 -12.08
CA SER A 112 10.26 0.56 -11.49
C SER A 112 9.16 0.50 -12.54
N THR A 113 9.30 1.23 -13.66
CA THR A 113 8.32 1.21 -14.75
C THR A 113 8.28 -0.17 -15.42
N ILE A 114 9.43 -0.75 -15.75
CA ILE A 114 9.51 -2.10 -16.35
C ILE A 114 8.90 -3.14 -15.42
N LEU A 115 9.22 -3.08 -14.13
CA LEU A 115 8.69 -4.01 -13.13
C LEU A 115 7.18 -3.84 -12.93
N SER A 116 6.67 -2.61 -12.94
CA SER A 116 5.22 -2.36 -12.86
C SER A 116 4.47 -2.96 -14.05
N ILE A 117 5.01 -2.82 -15.27
CA ILE A 117 4.43 -3.45 -16.47
C ILE A 117 4.45 -4.98 -16.32
N LEU A 118 5.57 -5.55 -15.87
CA LEU A 118 5.70 -6.99 -15.66
C LEU A 118 4.69 -7.53 -14.65
N VAL A 119 4.48 -6.81 -13.55
CA VAL A 119 3.47 -7.15 -12.52
C VAL A 119 2.06 -7.10 -13.11
N MET A 120 1.74 -6.05 -13.88
CA MET A 120 0.43 -5.94 -14.53
C MET A 120 0.18 -7.09 -15.52
N VAL A 121 1.19 -7.48 -16.30
CA VAL A 121 1.12 -8.64 -17.19
C VAL A 121 0.92 -9.93 -16.39
N ALA A 122 1.61 -10.11 -15.28
CA ALA A 122 1.45 -11.28 -14.42
C ALA A 122 0.02 -11.37 -13.84
N PHE A 123 -0.55 -10.28 -13.34
CA PHE A 123 -1.94 -10.28 -12.86
C PHE A 123 -2.97 -10.45 -13.99
N ALA A 124 -2.72 -9.89 -15.17
CA ALA A 124 -3.55 -10.16 -16.35
C ALA A 124 -3.51 -11.66 -16.74
N MET A 125 -2.33 -12.29 -16.60
CA MET A 125 -2.17 -13.74 -16.81
C MET A 125 -3.04 -14.55 -15.84
N VAL A 126 -3.01 -14.22 -14.54
CA VAL A 126 -3.89 -14.86 -13.53
C VAL A 126 -5.37 -14.68 -13.89
N ALA A 127 -5.78 -13.47 -14.25
CA ALA A 127 -7.14 -13.18 -14.62
C ALA A 127 -7.58 -14.02 -15.85
N VAL A 128 -6.77 -14.04 -16.91
CA VAL A 128 -7.05 -14.82 -18.12
C VAL A 128 -7.13 -16.32 -17.81
N CYS A 129 -6.11 -16.87 -17.14
CA CYS A 129 -6.10 -18.29 -16.77
C CYS A 129 -7.28 -18.67 -15.89
N GLY A 130 -7.59 -17.85 -14.89
CA GLY A 130 -8.68 -18.12 -13.96
C GLY A 130 -10.06 -18.05 -14.62
N PHE A 131 -10.32 -17.07 -15.49
CA PHE A 131 -11.58 -16.98 -16.22
C PHE A 131 -11.74 -18.10 -17.27
N LEU A 132 -10.66 -18.48 -17.96
CA LEU A 132 -10.70 -19.59 -18.91
C LEU A 132 -10.86 -20.96 -18.23
N ASN A 133 -10.43 -21.09 -16.99
CA ASN A 133 -10.55 -22.32 -16.19
C ASN A 133 -11.63 -22.22 -15.10
N TRP A 134 -12.64 -21.38 -15.29
CA TRP A 134 -13.71 -21.17 -14.32
C TRP A 134 -14.46 -22.47 -14.03
N GLY A 135 -14.51 -22.87 -12.75
CA GLY A 135 -15.13 -24.12 -12.33
C GLY A 135 -14.37 -25.39 -12.76
N GLY A 136 -13.13 -25.24 -13.30
CA GLY A 136 -12.38 -26.33 -13.92
C GLY A 136 -11.85 -27.40 -12.97
N ASN A 137 -11.77 -27.16 -11.65
CA ASN A 137 -11.42 -28.15 -10.66
C ASN A 137 -12.70 -28.78 -10.08
N ALA A 138 -12.98 -30.03 -10.45
CA ALA A 138 -14.16 -30.79 -10.01
C ALA A 138 -14.25 -30.99 -8.47
N GLU A 139 -13.14 -30.81 -7.76
CA GLU A 139 -13.10 -30.86 -6.29
C GLU A 139 -13.66 -29.58 -5.64
N THR A 140 -13.99 -28.57 -6.40
CA THR A 140 -14.37 -27.24 -5.92
C THR A 140 -15.79 -26.87 -6.32
N ALA A 141 -16.79 -27.63 -5.83
CA ALA A 141 -18.19 -27.17 -5.83
C ALA A 141 -18.33 -25.76 -5.21
N ASP A 142 -17.36 -25.34 -4.41
CA ASP A 142 -17.23 -24.03 -3.76
C ASP A 142 -16.87 -22.90 -4.70
N THR A 143 -16.32 -23.16 -5.91
CA THR A 143 -15.87 -22.11 -6.84
C THR A 143 -17.02 -21.25 -7.34
N ILE A 144 -18.24 -21.78 -7.39
CA ILE A 144 -19.42 -21.12 -7.96
C ILE A 144 -20.26 -20.45 -6.88
N SER A 145 -20.21 -20.92 -5.62
CA SER A 145 -20.94 -20.32 -4.52
C SER A 145 -20.08 -19.20 -3.91
N PHE A 146 -20.26 -17.97 -4.34
CA PHE A 146 -19.67 -16.81 -3.68
C PHE A 146 -20.30 -16.60 -2.30
N GLN A 147 -20.02 -17.52 -1.37
CA GLN A 147 -20.40 -17.34 0.04
C GLN A 147 -19.81 -16.02 0.53
N MET A 148 -20.55 -15.30 1.37
CA MET A 148 -20.10 -14.01 1.90
C MET A 148 -18.83 -14.17 2.76
N THR A 149 -18.69 -15.30 3.46
CA THR A 149 -17.50 -15.64 4.24
C THR A 149 -17.20 -17.13 4.15
N ALA A 150 -15.92 -17.50 4.22
CA ALA A 150 -15.48 -18.88 4.37
C ALA A 150 -15.56 -19.35 5.85
N TYR A 151 -15.69 -18.42 6.78
CA TYR A 151 -15.81 -18.69 8.22
C TYR A 151 -17.27 -18.61 8.64
N GLU A 152 -17.68 -19.50 9.56
CA GLU A 152 -18.99 -19.43 10.17
C GLU A 152 -19.05 -18.21 11.10
N ALA A 153 -19.70 -17.14 10.64
CA ALA A 153 -19.99 -15.97 11.45
C ALA A 153 -21.34 -16.18 12.12
N THR A 154 -21.33 -16.47 13.42
CA THR A 154 -22.55 -16.83 14.19
C THR A 154 -23.18 -15.64 14.90
N GLY A 155 -22.47 -14.49 14.97
CA GLY A 155 -22.93 -13.31 15.69
C GLY A 155 -22.51 -12.00 15.07
N VAL A 156 -23.13 -10.91 15.54
CA VAL A 156 -22.81 -9.54 15.11
C VAL A 156 -21.33 -9.21 15.33
N LYS A 157 -20.73 -9.72 16.41
CA LYS A 157 -19.32 -9.51 16.71
C LYS A 157 -18.41 -10.14 15.65
N ASP A 158 -18.71 -11.36 15.20
CA ASP A 158 -17.90 -12.08 14.21
C ASP A 158 -17.93 -11.35 12.86
N TRP A 159 -19.13 -10.92 12.42
CA TRP A 159 -19.28 -10.11 11.23
C TRP A 159 -18.52 -8.78 11.33
N PHE A 160 -18.57 -8.16 12.50
CA PHE A 160 -17.89 -6.91 12.75
C PHE A 160 -16.36 -7.07 12.63
N LEU A 161 -15.78 -8.12 13.22
CA LEU A 161 -14.35 -8.41 13.13
C LEU A 161 -13.90 -8.77 11.70
N LEU A 162 -14.69 -9.57 10.98
CA LEU A 162 -14.41 -9.91 9.59
C LEU A 162 -14.40 -8.68 8.68
N ILE A 163 -15.39 -7.80 8.84
CA ILE A 163 -15.47 -6.54 8.07
C ILE A 163 -14.27 -5.65 8.40
N ALA A 164 -13.92 -5.56 9.66
CA ALA A 164 -12.83 -4.72 10.13
C ALA A 164 -11.45 -5.15 9.62
N GLY A 165 -11.12 -6.43 9.78
CA GLY A 165 -9.90 -6.99 9.24
C GLY A 165 -9.81 -6.79 7.72
N GLY A 166 -10.92 -7.03 7.02
CA GLY A 166 -11.01 -6.79 5.58
C GLY A 166 -10.81 -5.32 5.20
N ILE A 167 -11.41 -4.38 5.95
CA ILE A 167 -11.22 -2.93 5.73
C ILE A 167 -9.75 -2.56 5.88
N SER A 168 -9.07 -3.02 6.95
CA SER A 168 -7.66 -2.69 7.19
C SER A 168 -6.76 -3.15 6.04
N VAL A 169 -6.91 -4.40 5.57
CA VAL A 169 -6.14 -4.92 4.44
C VAL A 169 -6.43 -4.13 3.16
N ILE A 170 -7.70 -3.85 2.86
CA ILE A 170 -8.08 -3.16 1.63
C ILE A 170 -7.72 -1.66 1.69
N MET A 171 -7.78 -1.02 2.86
CA MET A 171 -7.22 0.32 3.07
C MET A 171 -5.73 0.34 2.73
N TRP A 172 -4.96 -0.65 3.20
CA TRP A 172 -3.55 -0.81 2.85
C TRP A 172 -3.35 -0.98 1.34
N MET A 173 -4.10 -1.88 0.69
CA MET A 173 -4.00 -2.14 -0.75
C MET A 173 -4.29 -0.88 -1.60
N TYR A 174 -5.20 -0.02 -1.17
CA TYR A 174 -5.62 1.19 -1.89
C TYR A 174 -5.07 2.49 -1.29
N SER A 175 -3.92 2.44 -0.63
CA SER A 175 -3.21 3.61 -0.10
C SER A 175 -2.01 4.01 -0.97
N GLY A 176 -1.41 5.17 -0.70
CA GLY A 176 -0.19 5.61 -1.35
C GLY A 176 -0.36 6.67 -2.45
N TYR A 177 -1.58 7.06 -2.81
CA TYR A 177 -1.82 8.09 -3.85
C TYR A 177 -1.26 9.46 -3.48
N GLU A 178 -1.15 9.79 -2.19
CA GLU A 178 -0.56 11.02 -1.68
C GLU A 178 0.97 11.06 -1.87
N SER A 179 1.60 9.91 -2.07
CA SER A 179 3.06 9.83 -2.26
C SER A 179 3.53 10.64 -3.48
N MET A 180 2.69 10.79 -4.51
CA MET A 180 2.99 11.66 -5.65
C MET A 180 3.09 13.14 -5.25
N SER A 181 2.41 13.55 -4.18
CA SER A 181 2.49 14.93 -3.69
C SER A 181 3.83 15.27 -3.03
N THR A 182 4.55 14.26 -2.51
CA THR A 182 5.85 14.49 -1.87
C THR A 182 6.94 14.89 -2.87
N ILE A 183 6.76 14.51 -4.13
CA ILE A 183 7.66 14.84 -5.24
C ILE A 183 7.06 15.92 -6.18
N ALA A 184 5.93 16.51 -5.80
CA ALA A 184 5.23 17.48 -6.64
C ALA A 184 6.09 18.71 -6.97
N GLY A 185 7.04 19.08 -6.11
CA GLY A 185 8.02 20.14 -6.35
C GLY A 185 9.04 19.82 -7.44
N GLU A 186 9.29 18.54 -7.72
CA GLU A 186 10.21 18.08 -8.77
C GLU A 186 9.50 17.87 -10.13
N ILE A 187 8.16 18.01 -10.19
CA ILE A 187 7.35 17.77 -11.39
C ILE A 187 7.19 19.09 -12.17
N GLU A 188 7.59 19.13 -13.44
CA GLU A 188 7.50 20.31 -14.31
C GLU A 188 6.04 20.80 -14.49
N ASP A 189 5.08 19.87 -14.69
CA ASP A 189 3.65 20.17 -14.78
C ASP A 189 2.84 19.45 -13.72
N PRO A 190 2.46 20.12 -12.60
CA PRO A 190 1.65 19.51 -11.53
C PRO A 190 0.28 18.98 -12.00
N GLN A 191 -0.22 19.36 -13.18
CA GLN A 191 -1.47 18.82 -13.74
C GLN A 191 -1.36 17.34 -14.17
N VAL A 192 -0.15 16.81 -14.26
CA VAL A 192 0.08 15.37 -14.48
C VAL A 192 -0.46 14.54 -13.30
N ILE A 193 -0.41 15.08 -12.07
CA ILE A 193 -0.86 14.36 -10.85
C ILE A 193 -2.35 13.99 -10.94
N PRO A 194 -3.31 14.92 -11.14
CA PRO A 194 -4.72 14.55 -11.25
C PRO A 194 -5.02 13.64 -12.44
N LYS A 195 -4.38 13.83 -13.59
CA LYS A 195 -4.54 12.95 -14.76
C LYS A 195 -4.05 11.54 -14.47
N GLY A 196 -2.85 11.43 -13.87
CA GLY A 196 -2.28 10.16 -13.45
C GLY A 196 -3.18 9.43 -12.47
N THR A 197 -3.68 10.12 -11.45
CA THR A 197 -4.58 9.55 -10.43
C THR A 197 -5.87 9.00 -11.04
N LEU A 198 -6.49 9.74 -11.97
CA LEU A 198 -7.72 9.30 -12.66
C LEU A 198 -7.54 8.02 -13.48
N ILE A 199 -6.35 7.77 -14.01
CA ILE A 199 -6.02 6.54 -14.75
C ILE A 199 -5.62 5.42 -13.79
N THR A 200 -4.83 5.76 -12.77
CA THR A 200 -4.23 4.77 -11.86
C THR A 200 -5.29 4.09 -10.99
N ILE A 201 -6.29 4.82 -10.47
CA ILE A 201 -7.31 4.22 -9.60
C ILE A 201 -8.10 3.11 -10.29
N PRO A 202 -8.74 3.31 -11.46
CA PRO A 202 -9.44 2.24 -12.17
C PRO A 202 -8.52 1.07 -12.56
N LEU A 203 -7.28 1.38 -12.94
CA LEU A 203 -6.28 0.37 -13.30
C LEU A 203 -5.94 -0.53 -12.12
N ILE A 204 -5.68 0.05 -10.96
CA ILE A 204 -5.41 -0.70 -9.71
C ILE A 204 -6.65 -1.49 -9.29
N MET A 205 -7.85 -0.91 -9.38
CA MET A 205 -9.09 -1.65 -9.12
C MET A 205 -9.19 -2.91 -9.99
N ALA A 206 -8.98 -2.77 -11.30
CA ALA A 206 -8.99 -3.90 -12.22
C ALA A 206 -7.92 -4.93 -11.87
N THR A 207 -6.70 -4.47 -11.52
CA THR A 207 -5.57 -5.33 -11.16
C THR A 207 -5.82 -6.12 -9.87
N TYR A 208 -6.63 -5.62 -8.95
CA TYR A 208 -6.97 -6.36 -7.72
C TYR A 208 -8.24 -7.21 -7.88
N ILE A 209 -9.28 -6.67 -8.52
CA ILE A 209 -10.59 -7.35 -8.61
C ILE A 209 -10.53 -8.52 -9.58
N LEU A 210 -10.00 -8.32 -10.79
CA LEU A 210 -10.04 -9.36 -11.84
C LEU A 210 -9.28 -10.62 -11.46
N PRO A 211 -8.01 -10.57 -10.99
CA PRO A 211 -7.30 -11.78 -10.55
C PRO A 211 -7.94 -12.44 -9.34
N THR A 212 -8.47 -11.65 -8.39
CA THR A 212 -9.14 -12.20 -7.21
C THR A 212 -10.39 -12.98 -7.58
N VAL A 213 -11.26 -12.40 -8.41
CA VAL A 213 -12.48 -13.07 -8.88
C VAL A 213 -12.13 -14.30 -9.71
N ALA A 214 -11.19 -14.17 -10.64
CA ALA A 214 -10.77 -15.25 -11.52
C ALA A 214 -10.08 -16.39 -10.74
N GLY A 215 -9.21 -16.06 -9.79
CA GLY A 215 -8.54 -17.03 -8.93
C GLY A 215 -9.52 -17.79 -8.06
N LEU A 216 -10.39 -17.11 -7.34
CA LEU A 216 -11.44 -17.73 -6.52
C LEU A 216 -12.40 -18.56 -7.38
N GLY A 217 -12.77 -18.09 -8.57
CA GLY A 217 -13.67 -18.80 -9.48
C GLY A 217 -13.05 -20.05 -10.12
N SER A 218 -11.72 -20.10 -10.27
CA SER A 218 -11.05 -21.26 -10.88
C SER A 218 -10.60 -22.30 -9.84
N MET A 219 -10.08 -21.86 -8.70
CA MET A 219 -9.49 -22.75 -7.67
C MET A 219 -10.45 -23.07 -6.53
N GLY A 220 -11.39 -22.16 -6.17
CA GLY A 220 -12.14 -22.27 -4.92
C GLY A 220 -11.20 -22.32 -3.71
N ARG A 221 -11.44 -23.28 -2.81
CA ARG A 221 -10.57 -23.61 -1.66
C ARG A 221 -10.22 -22.35 -0.82
N TRP A 222 -11.20 -21.50 -0.54
CA TRP A 222 -11.02 -20.15 0.02
C TRP A 222 -10.33 -20.13 1.38
N THR A 223 -10.47 -21.21 2.15
CA THR A 223 -9.81 -21.39 3.46
C THR A 223 -8.32 -21.70 3.37
N GLU A 224 -7.85 -22.09 2.20
CA GLU A 224 -6.46 -22.44 1.96
C GLU A 224 -5.63 -21.29 1.39
N TRP A 225 -6.27 -20.16 1.01
CA TRP A 225 -5.57 -18.97 0.55
C TRP A 225 -4.86 -18.29 1.73
N GLY A 226 -3.54 -18.31 1.74
CA GLY A 226 -2.74 -17.75 2.81
C GLY A 226 -2.50 -16.24 2.65
N PRO A 227 -2.57 -15.46 3.76
CA PRO A 227 -2.36 -14.01 3.73
C PRO A 227 -0.91 -13.59 3.44
N ASP A 228 0.05 -14.45 3.71
CA ASP A 228 1.50 -14.23 3.59
C ASP A 228 2.15 -15.02 2.45
N GLY A 229 1.33 -15.49 1.50
CA GLY A 229 1.77 -16.29 0.36
C GLY A 229 1.96 -17.77 0.68
N SER A 230 1.57 -18.23 1.88
CA SER A 230 1.49 -19.64 2.23
C SER A 230 0.16 -20.26 1.74
N GLY A 231 0.18 -21.52 1.37
CA GLY A 231 -1.02 -22.22 0.87
C GLY A 231 -1.30 -21.93 -0.62
N VAL A 232 -2.58 -22.00 -1.01
CA VAL A 232 -3.02 -21.71 -2.39
C VAL A 232 -2.85 -20.25 -2.72
N GLY A 233 -2.38 -19.94 -3.91
CA GLY A 233 -2.18 -18.57 -4.39
C GLY A 233 -2.31 -18.43 -5.90
N TYR A 234 -2.04 -17.22 -6.39
CA TYR A 234 -2.14 -16.94 -7.83
C TYR A 234 -1.19 -17.75 -8.71
N GLY A 235 -0.05 -18.19 -8.16
CA GLY A 235 0.85 -19.10 -8.85
C GLY A 235 0.21 -20.44 -9.19
N ASP A 236 -0.65 -20.95 -8.30
CA ASP A 236 -1.37 -22.20 -8.50
C ASP A 236 -2.44 -22.06 -9.57
N VAL A 237 -3.13 -20.90 -9.65
CA VAL A 237 -4.07 -20.61 -10.73
C VAL A 237 -3.38 -20.71 -12.11
N VAL A 238 -2.18 -20.11 -12.22
CA VAL A 238 -1.39 -20.15 -13.45
C VAL A 238 -0.87 -21.55 -13.72
N ALA A 239 -0.41 -22.27 -12.68
CA ALA A 239 0.10 -23.64 -12.79
C ALA A 239 -0.96 -24.63 -13.26
N THR A 240 -2.21 -24.46 -12.81
CA THR A 240 -3.33 -25.32 -13.23
C THR A 240 -3.61 -25.20 -14.73
N PHE A 241 -3.41 -24.02 -15.32
CA PHE A 241 -3.68 -23.78 -16.74
C PHE A 241 -2.48 -24.07 -17.65
N TRP A 242 -1.28 -23.62 -17.27
CA TRP A 242 -0.06 -23.72 -18.10
C TRP A 242 1.02 -24.62 -17.54
N GLY A 243 0.79 -25.26 -16.40
CA GLY A 243 1.72 -26.17 -15.75
C GLY A 243 2.63 -25.51 -14.71
N ALA A 244 3.25 -26.34 -13.88
CA ALA A 244 4.02 -25.91 -12.70
C ALA A 244 5.17 -24.92 -13.00
N GLY A 245 5.80 -25.04 -14.18
CA GLY A 245 6.87 -24.12 -14.58
C GLY A 245 6.40 -22.66 -14.71
N PHE A 246 5.20 -22.44 -15.23
CA PHE A 246 4.61 -21.09 -15.31
C PHE A 246 4.15 -20.58 -13.94
N GLY A 247 3.66 -21.45 -13.04
CA GLY A 247 3.38 -21.10 -11.66
C GLY A 247 4.63 -20.61 -10.94
N THR A 248 5.74 -21.35 -11.04
CA THR A 248 7.04 -20.93 -10.49
C THR A 248 7.53 -19.60 -11.08
N PHE A 249 7.39 -19.42 -12.40
CA PHE A 249 7.75 -18.16 -13.05
C PHE A 249 6.92 -16.98 -12.52
N PHE A 250 5.61 -17.18 -12.30
CA PHE A 250 4.75 -16.17 -11.68
C PHE A 250 5.24 -15.80 -10.27
N ILE A 251 5.58 -16.79 -9.44
CA ILE A 251 6.10 -16.56 -8.08
C ILE A 251 7.42 -15.77 -8.12
N LEU A 252 8.32 -16.07 -9.04
CA LEU A 252 9.56 -15.30 -9.22
C LEU A 252 9.26 -13.83 -9.56
N ILE A 253 8.29 -13.57 -10.45
CA ILE A 253 7.85 -12.19 -10.75
C ILE A 253 7.29 -11.53 -9.49
N ALA A 254 6.47 -12.24 -8.72
CA ALA A 254 5.90 -11.71 -7.48
C ALA A 254 7.00 -11.34 -6.47
N ILE A 255 8.01 -12.18 -6.27
CA ILE A 255 9.16 -11.89 -5.40
C ILE A 255 9.92 -10.65 -5.88
N ILE A 256 10.22 -10.58 -7.18
CA ILE A 256 10.92 -9.42 -7.78
C ILE A 256 10.09 -8.14 -7.60
N ALA A 257 8.76 -8.22 -7.74
CA ALA A 257 7.86 -7.10 -7.51
C ALA A 257 7.94 -6.58 -6.08
N GLN A 258 7.89 -7.48 -5.08
CA GLN A 258 8.03 -7.11 -3.67
C GLN A 258 9.41 -6.47 -3.39
N CYS A 259 10.46 -7.01 -3.98
CA CYS A 259 11.81 -6.42 -3.90
C CYS A 259 11.86 -5.00 -4.47
N SER A 260 11.19 -4.75 -5.59
CA SER A 260 11.13 -3.42 -6.21
C SER A 260 10.38 -2.41 -5.34
N ILE A 261 9.23 -2.81 -4.79
CA ILE A 261 8.45 -1.95 -3.89
C ILE A 261 9.27 -1.65 -2.63
N PHE A 262 9.87 -2.66 -2.02
CA PHE A 262 10.75 -2.50 -0.86
C PHE A 262 11.87 -1.50 -1.12
N ASN A 263 12.54 -1.60 -2.28
CA ASN A 263 13.60 -0.66 -2.68
C ASN A 263 13.09 0.78 -2.78
N THR A 264 11.92 0.98 -3.39
CA THR A 264 11.29 2.30 -3.54
C THR A 264 10.90 2.89 -2.19
N TYR A 265 10.38 2.06 -1.27
CA TYR A 265 10.00 2.49 0.07
C TYR A 265 11.22 2.82 0.97
N ILE A 266 12.35 2.14 0.80
CA ILE A 266 13.60 2.57 1.46
C ILE A 266 13.95 3.99 1.02
N ALA A 267 13.89 4.27 -0.28
CA ALA A 267 14.24 5.58 -0.83
C ALA A 267 13.27 6.68 -0.34
N SER A 268 11.95 6.44 -0.39
CA SER A 268 10.94 7.42 0.03
C SER A 268 10.86 7.55 1.55
N GLY A 269 10.87 6.45 2.30
CA GLY A 269 10.77 6.45 3.76
C GLY A 269 11.98 7.09 4.45
N SER A 270 13.18 6.88 3.91
CA SER A 270 14.37 7.55 4.44
C SER A 270 14.31 9.07 4.29
N ARG A 271 13.71 9.58 3.20
CA ARG A 271 13.48 11.01 2.99
C ARG A 271 12.43 11.58 3.95
N GLY A 272 11.47 10.78 4.41
CA GLY A 272 10.49 11.20 5.42
C GLY A 272 11.16 11.60 6.74
N PHE A 273 12.05 10.77 7.30
CA PHE A 273 12.81 11.14 8.49
C PHE A 273 13.82 12.25 8.23
N PHE A 274 14.45 12.25 7.05
CA PHE A 274 15.35 13.34 6.66
C PHE A 274 14.61 14.69 6.70
N SER A 275 13.47 14.80 6.06
CA SER A 275 12.69 16.05 6.02
C SER A 275 12.23 16.51 7.40
N LEU A 276 11.77 15.58 8.26
CA LEU A 276 11.42 15.92 9.65
C LEU A 276 12.62 16.40 10.44
N ALA A 277 13.79 15.81 10.24
CA ALA A 277 15.02 16.22 10.94
C ALA A 277 15.57 17.55 10.39
N ASP A 278 15.41 17.85 9.11
CA ASP A 278 15.77 19.12 8.50
C ASP A 278 14.89 20.27 9.04
N ASP A 279 13.62 19.99 9.30
CA ASP A 279 12.70 20.91 10.00
C ASP A 279 12.91 20.93 11.54
N ASN A 280 13.96 20.30 12.08
CA ASN A 280 14.24 20.16 13.53
C ASN A 280 13.16 19.39 14.32
N LEU A 281 12.38 18.55 13.67
CA LEU A 281 11.28 17.76 14.25
C LEU A 281 11.68 16.29 14.51
N ALA A 282 12.91 15.89 14.15
CA ALA A 282 13.47 14.57 14.40
C ALA A 282 14.95 14.67 14.78
N PRO A 283 15.58 13.58 15.26
CA PRO A 283 16.97 13.63 15.65
C PRO A 283 17.91 14.14 14.54
N PRO A 284 18.81 15.12 14.82
CA PRO A 284 19.63 15.76 13.78
C PRO A 284 20.62 14.81 13.09
N VAL A 285 20.83 13.60 13.63
CA VAL A 285 21.65 12.58 12.99
C VAL A 285 21.04 12.08 11.65
N MET A 286 19.72 12.20 11.49
CA MET A 286 18.99 11.74 10.28
C MET A 286 19.25 12.60 9.05
N VAL A 287 19.74 13.84 9.20
CA VAL A 287 20.14 14.70 8.07
C VAL A 287 21.53 14.40 7.53
N LYS A 288 22.26 13.43 8.11
CA LYS A 288 23.59 13.07 7.63
C LYS A 288 23.52 12.41 6.27
N CYS A 289 24.05 13.12 5.25
CA CYS A 289 24.12 12.64 3.88
C CYS A 289 25.53 12.16 3.52
N ASP A 290 25.59 11.20 2.58
CA ASP A 290 26.86 10.85 1.95
C ASP A 290 27.37 12.01 1.08
N LYS A 291 28.66 12.30 1.19
CA LYS A 291 29.29 13.42 0.47
C LYS A 291 29.33 13.25 -1.06
N LYS A 292 29.23 12.01 -1.57
CA LYS A 292 29.34 11.70 -3.00
C LYS A 292 28.00 11.80 -3.73
N ASN A 293 26.94 11.31 -3.13
CA ASN A 293 25.64 11.13 -3.79
C ASN A 293 24.48 11.83 -3.07
N GLY A 294 24.72 12.48 -1.92
CA GLY A 294 23.69 13.22 -1.18
C GLY A 294 22.66 12.34 -0.47
N VAL A 295 22.84 11.02 -0.43
CA VAL A 295 21.88 10.09 0.18
C VAL A 295 21.92 10.19 1.70
N PRO A 296 20.78 10.30 2.40
CA PRO A 296 20.68 10.31 3.86
C PRO A 296 20.92 8.89 4.42
N TYR A 297 22.19 8.47 4.48
CA TYR A 297 22.58 7.09 4.79
C TYR A 297 22.16 6.64 6.20
N VAL A 298 22.07 7.55 7.17
CA VAL A 298 21.60 7.22 8.53
C VAL A 298 20.12 6.85 8.51
N SER A 299 19.29 7.63 7.78
CA SER A 299 17.87 7.34 7.62
C SER A 299 17.67 6.04 6.84
N VAL A 300 18.48 5.76 5.80
CA VAL A 300 18.47 4.48 5.08
C VAL A 300 18.82 3.30 5.98
N LEU A 301 19.85 3.43 6.82
CA LEU A 301 20.22 2.40 7.78
C LEU A 301 19.13 2.16 8.83
N SER A 302 18.49 3.23 9.30
CA SER A 302 17.42 3.11 10.31
C SER A 302 16.21 2.30 9.80
N ILE A 303 15.77 2.53 8.56
CA ILE A 303 14.68 1.74 7.98
C ILE A 303 15.10 0.28 7.75
N GLY A 304 16.35 0.03 7.37
CA GLY A 304 16.90 -1.32 7.25
C GLY A 304 16.93 -2.09 8.57
N ILE A 305 17.42 -1.45 9.65
CA ILE A 305 17.45 -2.06 11.00
C ILE A 305 16.01 -2.34 11.47
N PHE A 306 15.10 -1.39 11.31
CA PHE A 306 13.70 -1.55 11.66
C PHE A 306 13.06 -2.73 10.92
N SER A 307 13.34 -2.86 9.62
CA SER A 307 12.87 -3.98 8.80
C SER A 307 13.43 -5.32 9.27
N LEU A 308 14.71 -5.39 9.64
CA LEU A 308 15.33 -6.62 10.18
C LEU A 308 14.68 -7.08 11.48
N VAL A 309 14.31 -6.14 12.37
CA VAL A 309 13.67 -6.46 13.65
C VAL A 309 12.26 -7.03 13.44
N LEU A 310 11.51 -6.50 12.50
CA LEU A 310 10.11 -6.84 12.32
C LEU A 310 9.83 -7.89 11.22
N CYS A 311 10.81 -8.26 10.41
CA CYS A 311 10.60 -9.15 9.25
C CYS A 311 10.10 -10.57 9.57
N MET A 312 10.13 -10.96 10.84
CA MET A 312 9.58 -12.26 11.31
C MET A 312 8.24 -12.12 12.04
N CYS A 313 7.71 -10.92 12.14
CA CYS A 313 6.36 -10.71 12.66
C CYS A 313 5.30 -11.27 11.69
N PRO A 314 4.12 -11.67 12.19
CA PRO A 314 3.01 -12.05 11.32
C PRO A 314 2.60 -10.89 10.41
N PHE A 315 2.32 -11.18 9.13
CA PHE A 315 1.90 -10.18 8.14
C PHE A 315 0.69 -9.36 8.62
N GLY A 316 -0.33 -10.02 9.17
CA GLY A 316 -1.54 -9.34 9.67
C GLY A 316 -1.25 -8.30 10.75
N LEU A 317 -0.31 -8.59 11.69
CA LEU A 317 0.11 -7.62 12.71
C LEU A 317 0.75 -6.36 12.06
N ILE A 318 1.63 -6.57 11.09
CA ILE A 318 2.29 -5.47 10.39
C ILE A 318 1.27 -4.58 9.68
N ILE A 319 0.28 -5.17 9.00
CA ILE A 319 -0.78 -4.42 8.30
C ILE A 319 -1.66 -3.63 9.29
N ILE A 320 -2.01 -4.22 10.44
CA ILE A 320 -2.80 -3.52 11.47
C ILE A 320 -2.02 -2.32 12.04
N LEU A 321 -0.74 -2.49 12.34
CA LEU A 321 0.12 -1.43 12.85
C LEU A 321 0.28 -0.31 11.80
N ASP A 322 0.53 -0.67 10.54
CA ASP A 322 0.65 0.29 9.45
C ASP A 322 -0.66 1.07 9.25
N THR A 323 -1.77 0.37 9.05
CA THR A 323 -3.07 1.01 8.79
C THR A 323 -3.54 1.88 9.96
N THR A 324 -3.13 1.57 11.18
CA THR A 324 -3.41 2.42 12.36
C THR A 324 -2.68 3.76 12.25
N MET A 325 -1.38 3.77 11.96
CA MET A 325 -0.60 4.99 11.78
C MET A 325 -1.05 5.77 10.54
N LEU A 326 -1.31 5.06 9.45
CA LEU A 326 -1.82 5.59 8.19
C LEU A 326 -3.16 6.31 8.37
N ALA A 327 -4.13 5.67 9.04
CA ALA A 327 -5.45 6.22 9.29
C ALA A 327 -5.38 7.52 10.11
N ALA A 328 -4.55 7.56 11.16
CA ALA A 328 -4.34 8.74 11.98
C ALA A 328 -3.82 9.93 11.14
N SER A 329 -2.82 9.68 10.29
CA SER A 329 -2.27 10.69 9.38
C SER A 329 -3.31 11.17 8.36
N TYR A 330 -4.06 10.26 7.75
CA TYR A 330 -5.05 10.61 6.71
C TYR A 330 -6.23 11.40 7.25
N ILE A 331 -6.68 11.13 8.48
CA ILE A 331 -7.69 11.98 9.14
C ILE A 331 -7.24 13.44 9.17
N MET A 332 -5.98 13.70 9.53
CA MET A 332 -5.42 15.05 9.55
C MET A 332 -5.35 15.66 8.15
N ILE A 333 -4.98 14.88 7.13
CA ILE A 333 -4.94 15.33 5.73
C ILE A 333 -6.35 15.74 5.25
N TYR A 334 -7.37 14.93 5.50
CA TYR A 334 -8.76 15.26 5.09
C TYR A 334 -9.30 16.50 5.79
N ILE A 335 -9.05 16.63 7.10
CA ILE A 335 -9.43 17.85 7.85
C ILE A 335 -8.73 19.08 7.27
N SER A 336 -7.43 18.95 6.99
CA SER A 336 -6.63 20.04 6.41
C SER A 336 -7.12 20.43 5.02
N ALA A 337 -7.50 19.44 4.19
CA ALA A 337 -8.06 19.69 2.87
C ALA A 337 -9.35 20.51 2.92
N ILE A 338 -10.25 20.20 3.85
CA ILE A 338 -11.49 20.99 4.07
C ILE A 338 -11.18 22.43 4.48
N ILE A 339 -10.18 22.63 5.33
CA ILE A 339 -9.78 23.95 5.83
C ILE A 339 -9.11 24.76 4.71
N LEU A 340 -8.12 24.18 4.03
CA LEU A 340 -7.35 24.84 2.98
C LEU A 340 -8.23 25.19 1.78
N ARG A 341 -9.18 24.35 1.41
CA ARG A 341 -10.15 24.66 0.33
C ARG A 341 -10.98 25.91 0.59
N LYS A 342 -11.18 26.29 1.86
CA LYS A 342 -11.87 27.53 2.23
C LYS A 342 -10.93 28.73 2.31
N ARG A 343 -9.65 28.50 2.67
CA ARG A 343 -8.67 29.57 2.89
C ARG A 343 -8.00 30.02 1.59
N ILE A 344 -7.73 29.06 0.68
CA ILE A 344 -7.01 29.34 -0.56
C ILE A 344 -8.01 29.87 -1.61
N PRO A 345 -7.72 31.00 -2.28
CA PRO A 345 -8.53 31.56 -3.36
C PRO A 345 -8.70 30.55 -4.51
N LYS A 346 -9.88 30.55 -5.14
CA LYS A 346 -10.21 29.59 -6.22
C LYS A 346 -9.26 29.70 -7.42
N GLU A 347 -8.75 30.89 -7.65
CA GLU A 347 -7.87 31.27 -8.75
C GLU A 347 -6.47 30.64 -8.66
N GLU A 348 -6.04 30.26 -7.43
CA GLU A 348 -4.75 29.61 -7.21
C GLU A 348 -4.76 28.13 -7.60
N TYR A 349 -5.95 27.50 -7.69
CA TYR A 349 -6.04 26.08 -7.99
C TYR A 349 -5.83 25.79 -9.48
N LYS A 350 -4.79 25.02 -9.80
CA LYS A 350 -4.58 24.46 -11.15
C LYS A 350 -5.54 23.31 -11.44
N PHE A 351 -5.89 22.56 -10.41
CA PHE A 351 -6.90 21.51 -10.43
C PHE A 351 -7.78 21.63 -9.19
N ARG A 352 -9.09 21.55 -9.36
CA ARG A 352 -10.06 21.56 -8.27
C ARG A 352 -11.06 20.43 -8.49
N VAL A 353 -11.29 19.63 -7.45
CA VAL A 353 -12.24 18.51 -7.52
C VAL A 353 -13.63 19.02 -7.89
N PRO A 354 -14.25 18.48 -8.95
CA PRO A 354 -15.57 18.91 -9.40
C PRO A 354 -16.67 18.55 -8.38
N GLY A 355 -17.87 19.13 -8.55
CA GLY A 355 -19.03 18.87 -7.67
C GLY A 355 -19.20 19.88 -6.53
N GLY A 356 -18.33 20.92 -6.47
CA GLY A 356 -18.48 22.01 -5.50
C GLY A 356 -18.00 21.67 -4.09
N ASP A 357 -18.14 22.64 -3.17
CA ASP A 357 -17.56 22.51 -1.82
C ASP A 357 -18.32 21.53 -0.91
N GLY A 358 -19.62 21.35 -1.17
CA GLY A 358 -20.45 20.36 -0.46
C GLY A 358 -20.03 18.91 -0.78
N PHE A 359 -19.85 18.62 -2.05
CA PHE A 359 -19.37 17.31 -2.51
C PHE A 359 -17.94 17.03 -2.02
N PHE A 360 -17.05 18.03 -2.09
CA PHE A 360 -15.69 17.88 -1.58
C PHE A 360 -15.65 17.56 -0.08
N LYS A 361 -16.49 18.24 0.72
CA LYS A 361 -16.60 17.90 2.14
C LYS A 361 -17.07 16.47 2.35
N LEU A 362 -18.03 15.98 1.56
CA LEU A 362 -18.53 14.63 1.65
C LEU A 362 -17.41 13.61 1.38
N ILE A 363 -16.63 13.79 0.31
CA ILE A 363 -15.51 12.90 -0.02
C ILE A 363 -14.35 12.96 0.98
N CYS A 364 -14.24 14.04 1.79
CA CYS A 364 -13.29 14.08 2.89
C CYS A 364 -13.84 13.45 4.18
N ILE A 365 -15.14 13.62 4.45
CA ILE A 365 -15.76 13.13 5.70
C ILE A 365 -15.95 11.60 5.68
N VAL A 366 -16.36 11.04 4.56
CA VAL A 366 -16.60 9.59 4.44
C VAL A 366 -15.35 8.76 4.80
N PRO A 367 -14.16 9.01 4.23
CA PRO A 367 -12.97 8.25 4.62
C PRO A 367 -12.51 8.52 6.06
N ILE A 368 -12.83 9.68 6.65
CA ILE A 368 -12.58 9.90 8.09
C ILE A 368 -13.38 8.90 8.93
N PHE A 369 -14.65 8.67 8.62
CA PHE A 369 -15.45 7.66 9.32
C PHE A 369 -14.92 6.24 9.10
N VAL A 370 -14.48 5.90 7.88
CA VAL A 370 -13.84 4.60 7.59
C VAL A 370 -12.55 4.43 8.40
N ALA A 371 -11.71 5.46 8.46
CA ALA A 371 -10.49 5.46 9.24
C ALA A 371 -10.74 5.34 10.75
N LEU A 372 -11.70 6.09 11.29
CA LEU A 372 -12.09 6.00 12.71
C LEU A 372 -12.65 4.62 13.06
N PHE A 373 -13.46 4.04 12.17
CA PHE A 373 -13.98 2.70 12.33
C PHE A 373 -12.84 1.67 12.38
N ALA A 374 -11.88 1.73 11.45
CA ALA A 374 -10.71 0.86 11.45
C ALA A 374 -9.86 1.02 12.73
N LEU A 375 -9.63 2.26 13.18
CA LEU A 375 -8.88 2.54 14.42
C LEU A 375 -9.58 1.96 15.66
N MET A 376 -10.90 2.11 15.76
CA MET A 376 -11.67 1.60 16.90
C MET A 376 -11.57 0.08 17.01
N ILE A 377 -11.58 -0.63 15.88
CA ILE A 377 -11.58 -2.08 15.86
C ILE A 377 -10.18 -2.63 16.05
N ASN A 378 -9.19 -2.10 15.33
CA ASN A 378 -7.80 -2.48 15.53
C ASN A 378 -7.37 -2.28 16.99
N GLY A 379 -7.95 -1.28 17.70
CA GLY A 379 -7.76 -1.08 19.13
C GLY A 379 -8.49 -2.11 19.98
N ALA A 380 -9.70 -2.53 19.61
CA ALA A 380 -10.51 -3.43 20.43
C ALA A 380 -9.99 -4.88 20.49
N ASP A 381 -9.23 -5.33 19.49
CA ASP A 381 -8.61 -6.65 19.47
C ASP A 381 -7.40 -6.77 20.43
N TYR A 382 -6.87 -5.64 20.94
CA TYR A 382 -5.71 -5.58 21.84
C TYR A 382 -6.06 -5.13 23.28
N PHE A 383 -7.30 -4.79 23.57
CA PHE A 383 -7.85 -4.48 24.88
C PHE A 383 -9.02 -5.42 25.25
#